data_d7cb8a39dea272d8664414929c1af392
#
_entry.id   d7cb8a39dea272d8664414929c1af392
#
_cell.length_a   1.000
_cell.length_b   1.000
_cell.length_c   1.000
_cell.angle_alpha   90.00
_cell.angle_beta   90.00
_cell.angle_gamma   90.00
#
_symmetry.space_group_name_H-M   'P 1'
#
loop_
_entity.id
_entity.type
_entity.pdbx_description
1 polymer ?
#
loop_
_entity_poly.entity_id
_entity_poly.type
_entity_poly.pdbx_seq_one_letter_code
_entity_poly.pdbx_strand_id
1 'polypeptide(L)'
;RKPESDWDRISGKVDVILFEGWCVSATHEADSLLKCPINKLEAELDQLGVWRGWVNEQLKHQYQALFKQLDYLVVLQAPSFDVIYEWRLLQEHKLKASITKPSGNVSGVMEDDQVAHFIQHYERITRHCLNTLPKYADCVFKLDANHAICEMVEPKQVRPLMVVTD
;
A
#
# COMPACT_ATOMS: atom_id res chain seq x y z
N ARG A 1 5.97 -17.64 -3.56
CA ARG A 1 7.22 -17.07 -3.01
C ARG A 1 8.37 -17.92 -3.49
N LYS A 2 9.41 -17.36 -4.11
CA LYS A 2 10.61 -18.10 -4.50
C LYS A 2 11.30 -18.67 -3.24
N PRO A 3 11.81 -19.93 -3.26
CA PRO A 3 12.67 -20.43 -2.21
C PRO A 3 13.91 -19.56 -2.05
N GLU A 4 14.49 -19.53 -0.87
CA GLU A 4 15.68 -18.72 -0.60
C GLU A 4 16.90 -19.12 -1.45
N SER A 5 16.96 -20.40 -1.87
CA SER A 5 17.96 -20.91 -2.82
C SER A 5 17.93 -20.22 -4.17
N ASP A 6 16.75 -19.70 -4.56
CA ASP A 6 16.50 -19.12 -5.88
C ASP A 6 16.58 -17.57 -5.86
N TRP A 7 17.02 -17.00 -4.73
CA TRP A 7 17.19 -15.56 -4.62
C TRP A 7 18.50 -15.13 -5.29
N ASP A 8 18.39 -14.10 -6.11
CA ASP A 8 19.56 -13.45 -6.68
C ASP A 8 20.44 -12.89 -5.55
N ARG A 9 21.73 -13.20 -5.58
CA ARG A 9 22.69 -12.72 -4.58
C ARG A 9 23.62 -11.70 -5.21
N ILE A 10 23.67 -10.54 -4.62
CA ILE A 10 24.61 -9.50 -5.00
C ILE A 10 25.80 -9.55 -4.02
N SER A 11 27.01 -9.66 -4.55
CA SER A 11 28.26 -9.59 -3.79
C SER A 11 28.88 -8.20 -3.94
N GLY A 12 29.33 -7.64 -2.82
CA GLY A 12 29.96 -6.32 -2.79
C GLY A 12 29.06 -5.24 -2.18
N LYS A 13 29.57 -4.00 -2.16
CA LYS A 13 28.85 -2.84 -1.66
C LYS A 13 27.78 -2.42 -2.67
N VAL A 14 26.55 -2.23 -2.19
CA VAL A 14 25.45 -1.67 -2.98
C VAL A 14 25.35 -0.18 -2.65
N ASP A 15 25.30 0.67 -3.68
CA ASP A 15 25.20 2.13 -3.51
C ASP A 15 23.77 2.58 -3.25
N VAL A 16 22.79 1.94 -3.88
CA VAL A 16 21.36 2.27 -3.76
C VAL A 16 20.54 1.00 -3.61
N ILE A 17 19.61 1.01 -2.67
CA ILE A 17 18.59 -0.02 -2.50
C ILE A 17 17.22 0.64 -2.75
N LEU A 18 16.51 0.18 -3.77
CA LEU A 18 15.13 0.58 -4.01
C LEU A 18 14.20 -0.41 -3.31
N PHE A 19 13.55 0.06 -2.25
CA PHE A 19 12.57 -0.70 -1.50
C PHE A 19 11.16 -0.18 -1.83
N GLU A 20 10.36 -0.99 -2.50
CA GLU A 20 9.02 -0.58 -2.93
C GLU A 20 7.92 -1.45 -2.32
N GLY A 21 6.74 -0.89 -2.18
CA GLY A 21 5.55 -1.58 -1.72
C GLY A 21 4.38 -0.61 -1.53
N TRP A 22 3.17 -1.15 -1.58
CA TRP A 22 1.94 -0.36 -1.49
C TRP A 22 1.85 0.50 -0.22
N CYS A 23 2.16 -0.07 0.94
CA CYS A 23 2.01 0.59 2.23
C CYS A 23 3.36 0.91 2.90
N VAL A 24 4.43 1.04 2.11
CA VAL A 24 5.74 1.45 2.65
C VAL A 24 5.63 2.83 3.27
N SER A 25 6.20 2.98 4.46
CA SER A 25 6.14 4.18 5.30
C SER A 25 4.76 4.55 5.85
N ALA A 26 3.78 3.63 5.77
CA ALA A 26 2.49 3.86 6.41
C ALA A 26 2.64 4.12 7.91
N THR A 27 1.89 5.10 8.40
CA THR A 27 1.81 5.40 9.83
C THR A 27 0.54 4.79 10.43
N HIS A 28 0.51 4.66 11.75
CA HIS A 28 -0.71 4.27 12.44
C HIS A 28 -1.73 5.41 12.46
N GLU A 29 -3.01 5.06 12.59
CA GLU A 29 -4.12 6.01 12.83
C GLU A 29 -4.33 6.20 14.33
N ALA A 30 -4.98 7.30 14.71
CA ALA A 30 -5.45 7.47 16.08
C ALA A 30 -6.49 6.38 16.43
N ASP A 31 -6.43 5.81 17.61
CA ASP A 31 -7.29 4.71 18.04
C ASP A 31 -8.78 5.05 17.97
N SER A 32 -9.13 6.34 18.13
CA SER A 32 -10.50 6.82 17.98
C SER A 32 -11.07 6.58 16.58
N LEU A 33 -10.25 6.61 15.53
CA LEU A 33 -10.65 6.37 14.15
C LEU A 33 -10.90 4.88 13.86
N LEU A 34 -10.30 3.99 14.66
CA LEU A 34 -10.51 2.55 14.53
C LEU A 34 -11.87 2.09 15.06
N LYS A 35 -12.58 2.90 15.83
CA LYS A 35 -13.87 2.52 16.42
C LYS A 35 -14.94 2.24 15.38
N CYS A 36 -14.91 2.98 14.27
CA CYS A 36 -15.90 2.85 13.20
C CYS A 36 -15.33 2.06 12.03
N PRO A 37 -16.04 1.04 11.52
CA PRO A 37 -15.69 0.39 10.26
C PRO A 37 -15.83 1.38 9.10
N ILE A 38 -14.94 1.29 8.10
CA ILE A 38 -14.98 2.18 6.93
C ILE A 38 -15.57 1.50 5.69
N ASN A 39 -15.72 0.19 5.72
CA ASN A 39 -16.27 -0.58 4.61
C ASN A 39 -17.05 -1.81 5.11
N LYS A 40 -17.65 -2.54 4.17
CA LYS A 40 -18.47 -3.71 4.46
C LYS A 40 -17.68 -4.84 5.12
N LEU A 41 -16.45 -5.08 4.65
CA LEU A 41 -15.58 -6.12 5.21
C LEU A 41 -15.31 -5.87 6.70
N GLU A 42 -14.93 -4.67 7.09
CA GLU A 42 -14.72 -4.33 8.51
C GLU A 42 -16.01 -4.41 9.31
N ALA A 43 -17.15 -3.99 8.73
CA ALA A 43 -18.44 -4.02 9.41
C ALA A 43 -18.94 -5.44 9.67
N GLU A 44 -18.68 -6.37 8.76
CA GLU A 44 -19.20 -7.74 8.85
C GLU A 44 -18.19 -8.72 9.50
N LEU A 45 -16.90 -8.60 9.18
CA LEU A 45 -15.88 -9.57 9.56
C LEU A 45 -14.95 -9.09 10.68
N ASP A 46 -14.91 -7.78 10.97
CA ASP A 46 -14.07 -7.20 12.02
C ASP A 46 -14.88 -6.24 12.92
N GLN A 47 -16.08 -6.63 13.32
CA GLN A 47 -17.00 -5.80 14.11
C GLN A 47 -16.38 -5.25 15.39
N LEU A 48 -15.56 -6.06 16.07
CA LEU A 48 -14.86 -5.68 17.30
C LEU A 48 -13.57 -4.90 17.06
N GLY A 49 -13.15 -4.71 15.79
CA GLY A 49 -11.94 -3.99 15.44
C GLY A 49 -10.64 -4.69 15.81
N VAL A 50 -10.67 -6.02 15.95
CA VAL A 50 -9.50 -6.81 16.37
C VAL A 50 -8.40 -6.79 15.32
N TRP A 51 -8.79 -6.97 14.05
CA TRP A 51 -7.82 -7.01 12.94
C TRP A 51 -7.25 -5.64 12.63
N ARG A 52 -8.11 -4.64 12.46
CA ARG A 52 -7.66 -3.27 12.19
C ARG A 52 -6.84 -2.69 13.35
N GLY A 53 -7.20 -3.02 14.60
CA GLY A 53 -6.43 -2.67 15.79
C GLY A 53 -5.05 -3.34 15.78
N TRP A 54 -4.99 -4.63 15.49
CA TRP A 54 -3.72 -5.35 15.40
C TRP A 54 -2.80 -4.79 14.32
N VAL A 55 -3.34 -4.51 13.12
CA VAL A 55 -2.57 -3.88 12.03
C VAL A 55 -2.04 -2.52 12.48
N ASN A 56 -2.87 -1.71 13.14
CA ASN A 56 -2.49 -0.40 13.64
C ASN A 56 -1.34 -0.48 14.64
N GLU A 57 -1.38 -1.44 15.57
CA GLU A 57 -0.30 -1.68 16.53
C GLU A 57 1.01 -2.11 15.84
N GLN A 58 0.94 -2.94 14.79
CA GLN A 58 2.14 -3.29 14.02
C GLN A 58 2.74 -2.04 13.35
N LEU A 59 1.90 -1.18 12.78
CA LEU A 59 2.35 0.09 12.18
C LEU A 59 2.94 1.03 13.22
N LYS A 60 2.37 1.07 14.43
CA LYS A 60 2.87 1.90 15.53
C LYS A 60 4.25 1.46 16.03
N HIS A 61 4.55 0.18 15.99
CA HIS A 61 5.75 -0.38 16.62
C HIS A 61 6.73 -1.02 15.62
N GLN A 62 6.43 -2.20 15.12
CA GLN A 62 7.39 -3.02 14.38
C GLN A 62 7.78 -2.42 13.03
N TYR A 63 6.80 -1.93 12.26
CA TYR A 63 7.07 -1.34 10.94
C TYR A 63 7.83 -0.03 11.03
N GLN A 64 7.70 0.73 12.12
CA GLN A 64 8.46 1.97 12.29
C GLN A 64 9.97 1.72 12.35
N ALA A 65 10.40 0.61 12.95
CA ALA A 65 11.82 0.24 12.99
C ALA A 65 12.39 -0.02 11.58
N LEU A 66 11.58 -0.61 10.70
CA LEU A 66 11.94 -0.82 9.30
C LEU A 66 11.95 0.51 8.53
N PHE A 67 10.89 1.30 8.63
CA PHE A 67 10.73 2.53 7.85
C PHE A 67 11.72 3.64 8.23
N LYS A 68 12.21 3.63 9.48
CA LYS A 68 13.30 4.54 9.91
C LYS A 68 14.65 4.30 9.19
N GLN A 69 14.80 3.15 8.53
CA GLN A 69 16.00 2.84 7.76
C GLN A 69 15.98 3.45 6.34
N LEU A 70 14.86 4.03 5.92
CA LEU A 70 14.75 4.65 4.60
C LEU A 70 15.36 6.05 4.62
N ASP A 71 16.36 6.26 3.76
CA ASP A 71 17.02 7.56 3.62
C ASP A 71 16.17 8.56 2.84
N TYR A 72 15.37 8.07 1.87
CA TYR A 72 14.58 8.90 0.97
C TYR A 72 13.22 8.24 0.69
N LEU A 73 12.14 8.99 0.80
CA LEU A 73 10.79 8.52 0.54
C LEU A 73 10.19 9.18 -0.69
N VAL A 74 9.89 8.37 -1.70
CA VAL A 74 9.12 8.77 -2.88
C VAL A 74 7.71 8.23 -2.76
N VAL A 75 6.71 9.07 -2.97
CA VAL A 75 5.31 8.68 -2.98
C VAL A 75 4.74 8.81 -4.39
N LEU A 76 4.17 7.73 -4.92
CA LEU A 76 3.32 7.74 -6.08
C LEU A 76 1.88 7.91 -5.60
N GLN A 77 1.35 9.13 -5.68
CA GLN A 77 0.04 9.48 -5.15
C GLN A 77 -1.04 9.26 -6.19
N ALA A 78 -1.88 8.25 -5.99
CA ALA A 78 -3.08 8.06 -6.78
C ALA A 78 -4.12 9.16 -6.48
N PRO A 79 -5.01 9.49 -7.44
CA PRO A 79 -6.05 10.53 -7.25
C PRO A 79 -7.02 10.20 -6.10
N SER A 80 -7.42 8.94 -5.97
CA SER A 80 -8.34 8.45 -4.93
C SER A 80 -8.22 6.95 -4.74
N PHE A 81 -8.86 6.43 -3.70
CA PHE A 81 -8.98 4.98 -3.50
C PHE A 81 -9.81 4.31 -4.61
N ASP A 82 -10.84 4.97 -5.12
CA ASP A 82 -11.70 4.41 -6.17
C ASP A 82 -10.92 4.19 -7.47
N VAL A 83 -10.02 5.10 -7.82
CA VAL A 83 -9.10 4.93 -8.97
C VAL A 83 -8.14 3.74 -8.75
N ILE A 84 -7.66 3.53 -7.53
CA ILE A 84 -6.82 2.38 -7.19
C ILE A 84 -7.60 1.07 -7.36
N TYR A 85 -8.89 1.04 -7.00
CA TYR A 85 -9.75 -0.10 -7.24
C TYR A 85 -9.88 -0.38 -8.76
N GLU A 86 -10.15 0.64 -9.56
CA GLU A 86 -10.24 0.51 -11.02
C GLU A 86 -8.93 0.00 -11.63
N TRP A 87 -7.79 0.48 -11.17
CA TRP A 87 -6.48 0.00 -11.61
C TRP A 87 -6.26 -1.47 -11.27
N ARG A 88 -6.67 -1.88 -10.07
CA ARG A 88 -6.57 -3.28 -9.66
C ARG A 88 -7.46 -4.19 -10.50
N LEU A 89 -8.67 -3.73 -10.79
CA LEU A 89 -9.61 -4.43 -11.66
C LEU A 89 -9.05 -4.57 -13.09
N LEU A 90 -8.52 -3.48 -13.66
CA LEU A 90 -7.88 -3.50 -14.96
C LEU A 90 -6.68 -4.47 -15.02
N GLN A 91 -5.90 -4.55 -13.94
CA GLN A 91 -4.77 -5.47 -13.83
C GLN A 91 -5.25 -6.94 -13.92
N GLU A 92 -6.31 -7.31 -13.21
CA GLU A 92 -6.90 -8.65 -13.28
C GLU A 92 -7.46 -8.96 -14.69
N HIS A 93 -8.15 -8.00 -15.31
CA HIS A 93 -8.65 -8.18 -16.68
C HIS A 93 -7.51 -8.39 -17.68
N LYS A 94 -6.41 -7.64 -17.58
CA LYS A 94 -5.22 -7.83 -18.42
C LYS A 94 -4.56 -9.18 -18.17
N LEU A 95 -4.45 -9.59 -16.90
CA LEU A 95 -3.92 -10.91 -16.54
C LEU A 95 -4.78 -12.03 -17.13
N LYS A 96 -6.10 -11.94 -16.97
CA LYS A 96 -7.07 -12.89 -17.55
C LYS A 96 -6.94 -13.00 -19.07
N ALA A 97 -6.81 -11.86 -19.75
CA ALA A 97 -6.62 -11.81 -21.20
C ALA A 97 -5.26 -12.38 -21.68
N SER A 98 -4.22 -12.31 -20.83
CA SER A 98 -2.87 -12.82 -21.18
C SER A 98 -2.74 -14.35 -21.08
N ILE A 99 -3.69 -15.01 -20.42
CA ILE A 99 -3.67 -16.46 -20.25
C ILE A 99 -4.23 -17.12 -21.50
N THR A 100 -3.33 -17.51 -22.41
CA THR A 100 -3.67 -18.05 -23.75
C THR A 100 -3.96 -19.55 -23.81
N LYS A 101 -3.89 -20.29 -22.69
CA LYS A 101 -4.15 -21.74 -22.67
C LYS A 101 -5.26 -22.13 -21.71
N PRO A 102 -6.36 -22.73 -22.18
CA PRO A 102 -7.42 -23.28 -21.35
C PRO A 102 -7.06 -24.70 -20.85
N SER A 103 -5.88 -24.94 -20.35
CA SER A 103 -5.50 -26.25 -19.81
C SER A 103 -5.17 -26.13 -18.32
N GLY A 104 -6.18 -26.44 -17.51
CA GLY A 104 -6.06 -26.50 -16.06
C GLY A 104 -6.58 -25.24 -15.35
N ASN A 105 -7.05 -25.42 -14.12
CA ASN A 105 -7.52 -24.36 -13.25
C ASN A 105 -6.66 -23.10 -13.38
N VAL A 106 -7.23 -22.00 -13.84
CA VAL A 106 -6.65 -20.66 -13.81
C VAL A 106 -6.67 -20.21 -12.33
N SER A 107 -5.85 -20.89 -11.52
CA SER A 107 -5.66 -20.59 -10.13
C SER A 107 -4.90 -19.27 -10.04
N GLY A 108 -5.57 -18.24 -9.51
CA GLY A 108 -4.91 -16.99 -9.18
C GLY A 108 -5.44 -15.72 -9.86
N VAL A 109 -6.43 -15.81 -10.76
CA VAL A 109 -7.13 -14.64 -11.32
C VAL A 109 -8.43 -14.44 -10.54
N MET A 110 -8.66 -13.20 -10.10
CA MET A 110 -9.88 -12.83 -9.39
C MET A 110 -10.96 -12.33 -10.36
N GLU A 111 -12.21 -12.69 -10.09
CA GLU A 111 -13.37 -12.06 -10.73
C GLU A 111 -13.65 -10.70 -10.07
N ASP A 112 -14.46 -9.86 -10.71
CA ASP A 112 -14.67 -8.46 -10.31
C ASP A 112 -15.18 -8.31 -8.88
N ASP A 113 -16.08 -9.17 -8.44
CA ASP A 113 -16.60 -9.21 -7.07
C ASP A 113 -15.55 -9.65 -6.04
N GLN A 114 -14.65 -10.55 -6.45
CA GLN A 114 -13.52 -10.96 -5.62
C GLN A 114 -12.49 -9.83 -5.49
N VAL A 115 -12.24 -9.07 -6.56
CA VAL A 115 -11.40 -7.87 -6.51
C VAL A 115 -12.01 -6.82 -5.58
N ALA A 116 -13.33 -6.59 -5.70
CA ALA A 116 -14.07 -5.66 -4.84
C ALA A 116 -13.99 -6.05 -3.36
N HIS A 117 -14.05 -7.35 -3.06
CA HIS A 117 -13.88 -7.85 -1.69
C HIS A 117 -12.43 -7.73 -1.22
N PHE A 118 -11.48 -8.13 -2.06
CA PHE A 118 -10.05 -8.14 -1.75
C PHE A 118 -9.52 -6.75 -1.43
N ILE A 119 -9.88 -5.72 -2.22
CA ILE A 119 -9.35 -4.37 -2.06
C ILE A 119 -9.78 -3.71 -0.74
N GLN A 120 -10.90 -4.14 -0.15
CA GLN A 120 -11.38 -3.63 1.14
C GLN A 120 -10.40 -3.90 2.29
N HIS A 121 -9.57 -4.95 2.22
CA HIS A 121 -8.54 -5.22 3.22
C HIS A 121 -7.48 -4.12 3.28
N TYR A 122 -7.28 -3.40 2.18
CA TYR A 122 -6.26 -2.35 2.03
C TYR A 122 -6.85 -0.96 2.10
N GLU A 123 -8.18 -0.81 2.07
CA GLU A 123 -8.83 0.48 1.92
C GLU A 123 -8.45 1.46 3.04
N ARG A 124 -8.56 1.05 4.29
CA ARG A 124 -8.25 1.90 5.44
C ARG A 124 -6.82 2.45 5.36
N ILE A 125 -5.85 1.56 5.27
CA ILE A 125 -4.44 1.96 5.24
C ILE A 125 -4.12 2.79 3.99
N THR A 126 -4.74 2.48 2.84
CA THR A 126 -4.53 3.24 1.60
C THR A 126 -5.08 4.66 1.72
N ARG A 127 -6.31 4.83 2.22
CA ARG A 127 -6.89 6.16 2.43
C ARG A 127 -6.06 6.97 3.42
N HIS A 128 -5.57 6.32 4.49
CA HIS A 128 -4.68 6.95 5.45
C HIS A 128 -3.35 7.39 4.79
N CYS A 129 -2.72 6.51 4.01
CA CYS A 129 -1.48 6.82 3.28
C CYS A 129 -1.67 7.98 2.28
N LEU A 130 -2.75 7.98 1.49
CA LEU A 130 -3.05 9.06 0.54
C LEU A 130 -3.15 10.44 1.23
N ASN A 131 -3.64 10.48 2.47
CA ASN A 131 -3.82 11.70 3.24
C ASN A 131 -2.57 12.13 4.03
N THR A 132 -1.71 11.19 4.38
CA THR A 132 -0.61 11.44 5.32
C THR A 132 0.76 11.42 4.65
N LEU A 133 1.08 10.42 3.83
CA LEU A 133 2.42 10.24 3.27
C LEU A 133 2.91 11.45 2.44
N PRO A 134 2.09 12.13 1.64
CA PRO A 134 2.54 13.30 0.90
C PRO A 134 3.11 14.44 1.77
N LYS A 135 2.75 14.45 3.07
CA LYS A 135 3.24 15.46 4.02
C LYS A 135 4.66 15.17 4.54
N TYR A 136 5.08 13.91 4.45
CA TYR A 136 6.34 13.41 4.99
C TYR A 136 7.31 12.94 3.90
N ALA A 137 6.84 12.82 2.66
CA ALA A 137 7.64 12.38 1.53
C ALA A 137 8.70 13.41 1.16
N ASP A 138 9.85 12.94 0.70
CA ASP A 138 10.88 13.80 0.11
C ASP A 138 10.50 14.19 -1.32
N CYS A 139 9.76 13.33 -2.02
CA CYS A 139 9.21 13.61 -3.35
C CYS A 139 7.84 12.95 -3.53
N VAL A 140 6.90 13.66 -4.14
CA VAL A 140 5.56 13.15 -4.46
C VAL A 140 5.32 13.29 -5.95
N PHE A 141 5.06 12.17 -6.62
CA PHE A 141 4.53 12.16 -7.99
C PHE A 141 3.02 11.96 -7.92
N LYS A 142 2.26 12.98 -8.29
CA LYS A 142 0.80 12.85 -8.41
C LYS A 142 0.46 12.21 -9.74
N LEU A 143 -0.35 11.19 -9.68
CA LEU A 143 -0.81 10.44 -10.85
C LEU A 143 -2.22 10.85 -11.24
N ASP A 144 -2.53 10.80 -12.52
CA ASP A 144 -3.91 10.84 -13.01
C ASP A 144 -4.54 9.42 -13.04
N ALA A 145 -5.80 9.33 -13.45
CA ALA A 145 -6.52 8.07 -13.56
C ALA A 145 -5.90 7.10 -14.59
N ASN A 146 -5.07 7.59 -15.51
CA ASN A 146 -4.39 6.82 -16.56
C ASN A 146 -2.96 6.43 -16.19
N HIS A 147 -2.56 6.56 -14.92
CA HIS A 147 -1.21 6.34 -14.40
C HIS A 147 -0.15 7.35 -14.90
N ALA A 148 -0.53 8.42 -15.57
CA ALA A 148 0.43 9.43 -16.00
C ALA A 148 0.79 10.35 -14.82
N ILE A 149 2.07 10.71 -14.73
CA ILE A 149 2.52 11.71 -13.77
C ILE A 149 2.04 13.10 -14.25
N CYS A 150 1.17 13.74 -13.48
CA CYS A 150 0.66 15.07 -13.79
C CYS A 150 1.33 16.19 -12.99
N GLU A 151 1.94 15.87 -11.86
CA GLU A 151 2.65 16.83 -11.03
C GLU A 151 3.76 16.14 -10.23
N MET A 152 4.87 16.83 -10.04
CA MET A 152 5.93 16.45 -9.11
C MET A 152 6.07 17.52 -8.04
N VAL A 153 6.00 17.12 -6.78
CA VAL A 153 6.11 18.01 -5.63
C VAL A 153 7.29 17.56 -4.77
N GLU A 154 8.21 18.46 -4.50
CA GLU A 154 9.24 18.31 -3.50
C GLU A 154 8.84 19.13 -2.26
N PRO A 155 8.28 18.50 -1.22
CA PRO A 155 7.91 19.23 -0.02
C PRO A 155 9.14 19.86 0.63
N LYS A 156 9.10 21.18 0.85
CA LYS A 156 10.21 21.95 1.43
C LYS A 156 10.45 21.70 2.92
N GLN A 157 9.82 20.71 3.52
CA GLN A 157 9.95 20.44 4.95
C GLN A 157 10.91 19.30 5.23
N VAL A 158 11.93 19.63 6.02
CA VAL A 158 12.77 18.67 6.74
C VAL A 158 11.87 17.65 7.42
N ARG A 159 12.07 16.36 7.16
CA ARG A 159 11.40 15.28 7.90
C ARG A 159 11.41 15.60 9.40
N PRO A 160 10.30 15.90 10.05
CA PRO A 160 10.25 15.66 11.48
C PRO A 160 10.37 14.13 11.60
N LEU A 161 11.37 13.66 12.32
CA LEU A 161 11.36 12.28 12.82
C LEU A 161 9.93 11.95 13.22
N MET A 162 9.36 10.87 12.65
CA MET A 162 7.99 10.44 12.91
C MET A 162 7.83 10.12 14.40
N VAL A 163 7.75 11.15 15.22
CA VAL A 163 7.30 11.07 16.60
C VAL A 163 5.84 11.47 16.57
N VAL A 164 4.97 10.50 16.39
CA VAL A 164 3.56 10.70 16.71
C VAL A 164 3.52 10.78 18.22
N THR A 165 3.35 11.98 18.74
CA THR A 165 2.99 12.18 20.14
C THR A 165 1.56 11.71 20.31
N ASP A 166 1.33 10.83 21.30
CA ASP A 166 0.03 10.32 21.73
C ASP A 166 -0.98 11.43 22.04
#